data_4f138f9c6b0468b42a3a3d20ae39dddc
#
_entry.id   4f138f9c6b0468b42a3a3d20ae39dddc
#
_cell.length_a   1.000
_cell.length_b   1.000
_cell.length_c   1.000
_cell.angle_alpha   90.00
_cell.angle_beta   90.00
_cell.angle_gamma   90.00
#
_symmetry.space_group_name_H-M   'P 1'
#
loop_
_entity.id
_entity.type
_entity.pdbx_description
1 polymer ?
#
loop_
_entity_poly.entity_id
_entity_poly.type
_entity_poly.pdbx_seq_one_letter_code
_entity_poly.pdbx_strand_id
1 'polypeptide(L)' 'GQYAWTAKIGAKGQFVIPAEAREIFGFKPGDTILLLGDKDKGIAIARKEDFEKFFAQIYGGKR' A
#
# COMPACT_ATOMS: atom_id res chain seq x y z
N GLY A 1 -5.92 14.28 4.20
CA GLY A 1 -7.11 13.59 4.47
C GLY A 1 -6.97 12.09 4.53
N GLN A 2 -8.04 11.50 4.91
CA GLN A 2 -8.11 10.06 5.03
C GLN A 2 -9.12 9.50 4.05
N TYR A 3 -8.81 8.32 3.54
CA TYR A 3 -9.63 7.70 2.50
C TYR A 3 -9.87 6.25 2.85
N ALA A 4 -10.94 5.70 2.31
CA ALA A 4 -11.20 4.28 2.43
C ALA A 4 -11.81 3.79 1.12
N TRP A 5 -11.34 2.65 0.68
CA TRP A 5 -11.87 2.03 -0.54
C TRP A 5 -12.04 0.54 -0.26
N THR A 6 -12.82 -0.09 -1.12
CA THR A 6 -12.93 -1.54 -1.09
C THR A 6 -12.45 -2.08 -2.43
N ALA A 7 -12.02 -3.33 -2.41
CA ALA A 7 -11.62 -4.02 -3.61
C ALA A 7 -11.87 -5.50 -3.38
N LYS A 8 -12.08 -6.23 -4.47
CA LYS A 8 -12.29 -7.66 -4.38
C LYS A 8 -11.01 -8.40 -4.74
N ILE A 9 -10.72 -9.42 -3.98
CA ILE A 9 -9.57 -10.27 -4.25
C ILE A 9 -9.97 -11.30 -5.30
N GLY A 10 -9.21 -11.36 -6.38
CA GLY A 10 -9.45 -12.35 -7.43
C GLY A 10 -8.94 -13.71 -7.05
N ALA A 11 -9.21 -14.67 -7.93
CA ALA A 11 -8.89 -16.07 -7.66
C ALA A 11 -7.40 -16.30 -7.44
N LYS A 12 -6.57 -15.46 -8.03
CA LYS A 12 -5.13 -15.61 -7.89
C LYS A 12 -4.55 -14.67 -6.83
N GLY A 13 -5.41 -14.11 -6.01
CA GLY A 13 -4.95 -13.23 -4.96
C GLY A 13 -4.67 -11.80 -5.41
N GLN A 14 -5.07 -11.43 -6.61
CA GLN A 14 -4.82 -10.09 -7.10
C GLN A 14 -6.05 -9.21 -6.89
N PHE A 15 -5.82 -7.92 -6.88
CA PHE A 15 -6.89 -6.94 -6.90
C PHE A 15 -6.40 -5.71 -7.63
N VAL A 16 -7.34 -4.87 -8.01
CA VAL A 16 -7.01 -3.64 -8.72
C VAL A 16 -7.04 -2.50 -7.72
N ILE A 17 -5.97 -1.74 -7.67
CA ILE A 17 -5.95 -0.54 -6.84
C ILE A 17 -6.94 0.44 -7.44
N PRO A 18 -7.91 0.93 -6.67
CA PRO A 18 -8.92 1.83 -7.21
C PRO A 18 -8.31 3.03 -7.91
N ALA A 19 -8.98 3.49 -8.98
CA ALA A 19 -8.44 4.56 -9.79
C ALA A 19 -8.17 5.81 -8.97
N GLU A 20 -9.07 6.15 -8.06
CA GLU A 20 -8.89 7.32 -7.22
C GLU A 20 -7.63 7.19 -6.35
N ALA A 21 -7.41 5.99 -5.81
CA ALA A 21 -6.23 5.77 -5.00
C ALA A 21 -4.96 5.91 -5.83
N ARG A 22 -4.99 5.38 -7.06
CA ARG A 22 -3.83 5.52 -7.93
C ARG A 22 -3.51 6.97 -8.19
N GLU A 23 -4.54 7.77 -8.40
CA GLU A 23 -4.36 9.17 -8.70
C GLU A 23 -3.83 9.95 -7.51
N ILE A 24 -4.44 9.74 -6.35
CA ILE A 24 -4.07 10.48 -5.15
C ILE A 24 -2.64 10.14 -4.71
N PHE A 25 -2.27 8.87 -4.78
CA PHE A 25 -0.97 8.44 -4.28
C PHE A 25 0.08 8.27 -5.36
N GLY A 26 -0.28 8.56 -6.61
CA GLY A 26 0.70 8.60 -7.67
C GLY A 26 1.19 7.26 -8.17
N PHE A 27 0.38 6.23 -8.07
CA PHE A 27 0.75 4.92 -8.62
C PHE A 27 0.54 4.92 -10.12
N LYS A 28 1.54 4.50 -10.87
CA LYS A 28 1.47 4.49 -12.33
C LYS A 28 1.83 3.12 -12.86
N PRO A 29 1.35 2.80 -14.06
CA PRO A 29 1.75 1.52 -14.66
C PRO A 29 3.26 1.41 -14.74
N GLY A 30 3.76 0.26 -14.41
CA GLY A 30 5.19 0.01 -14.40
C GLY A 30 5.91 0.36 -13.12
N ASP A 31 5.23 1.03 -12.21
CA ASP A 31 5.85 1.34 -10.93
C ASP A 31 6.14 0.08 -10.14
N THR A 32 7.19 0.13 -9.36
CA THR A 32 7.48 -0.90 -8.39
C THR A 32 6.89 -0.47 -7.06
N ILE A 33 6.12 -1.34 -6.45
CA ILE A 33 5.54 -1.06 -5.15
C ILE A 33 6.15 -1.98 -4.12
N LEU A 34 6.05 -1.55 -2.88
CA LEU A 34 6.47 -2.35 -1.75
C LEU A 34 5.25 -2.74 -0.94
N LEU A 35 5.24 -3.96 -0.52
CA LEU A 35 4.19 -4.46 0.36
C LEU A 35 4.83 -4.68 1.71
N LEU A 36 4.33 -3.98 2.71
CA LEU A 36 4.85 -4.09 4.07
C LEU A 36 3.79 -4.76 4.91
N GLY A 37 4.13 -5.90 5.46
CA GLY A 37 3.18 -6.68 6.22
C GLY A 37 3.53 -6.76 7.69
N ASP A 38 2.54 -6.68 8.52
CA ASP A 38 2.68 -6.89 9.94
C ASP A 38 1.54 -7.76 10.38
N LYS A 39 1.86 -8.82 11.06
CA LYS A 39 0.85 -9.82 11.38
C LYS A 39 -0.33 -9.23 12.14
N ASP A 40 -0.06 -8.24 12.99
CA ASP A 40 -1.12 -7.65 13.79
C ASP A 40 -1.75 -6.43 13.13
N LYS A 41 -1.02 -5.74 12.30
CA LYS A 41 -1.50 -4.49 11.73
C LYS A 41 -2.02 -4.60 10.30
N GLY A 42 -1.60 -5.64 9.58
CA GLY A 42 -2.04 -5.83 8.21
C GLY A 42 -0.97 -5.50 7.21
N ILE A 43 -1.41 -5.15 6.02
CA ILE A 43 -0.49 -4.90 4.90
C ILE A 43 -0.65 -3.46 4.46
N ALA A 44 0.48 -2.81 4.24
CA ALA A 44 0.51 -1.49 3.62
C ALA A 44 1.15 -1.61 2.25
N ILE A 45 0.66 -0.80 1.32
CA ILE A 45 1.18 -0.74 -0.03
C ILE A 45 1.75 0.65 -0.23
N ALA A 46 3.00 0.73 -0.67
CA ALA A 46 3.65 2.01 -0.82
C ALA A 46 4.46 2.02 -2.09
N ARG A 47 4.66 3.22 -2.65
CA ARG A 47 5.62 3.35 -3.73
C ARG A 47 7.00 3.16 -3.16
N LYS A 48 7.90 2.70 -4.02
CA LYS A 48 9.26 2.42 -3.58
C LYS A 48 9.91 3.64 -2.93
N GLU A 49 9.65 4.81 -3.46
CA GLU A 49 10.28 6.02 -2.93
C GLU A 49 9.70 6.45 -1.59
N ASP A 50 8.59 5.86 -1.17
CA ASP A 50 8.00 6.19 0.12
C ASP A 50 8.29 5.14 1.18
N PHE A 51 9.25 4.28 0.90
CA PHE A 51 9.52 3.12 1.74
C PHE A 51 9.78 3.48 3.20
N GLU A 52 10.66 4.44 3.42
CA GLU A 52 11.06 4.75 4.78
C GLU A 52 9.90 5.23 5.63
N LYS A 53 9.06 6.04 5.02
CA LYS A 53 7.89 6.55 5.72
C LYS A 53 6.98 5.41 6.19
N PHE A 54 6.70 4.49 5.29
CA PHE A 54 5.78 3.40 5.63
C PHE A 54 6.43 2.36 6.51
N PHE A 55 7.70 2.14 6.34
CA PHE A 55 8.42 1.21 7.20
C PHE A 55 8.29 1.65 8.66
N ALA A 56 8.51 2.92 8.93
CA ALA A 56 8.42 3.42 10.29
C ALA A 56 7.03 3.23 10.87
N GLN A 57 6.01 3.46 10.06
CA GLN A 57 4.64 3.31 10.53
C GLN A 57 4.28 1.86 10.84
N ILE A 58 4.70 0.95 9.98
CA ILE A 58 4.32 -0.45 10.13
C ILE A 58 5.14 -1.12 11.22
N TYR A 59 6.41 -0.87 11.27
CA TYR A 59 7.29 -1.58 12.19
C TYR A 59 7.62 -0.79 13.43
N GLY A 60 6.84 0.24 13.70
CA GLY A 60 6.89 0.88 14.96
C GLY A 60 7.96 1.90 15.16
N GLY A 61 8.82 2.06 14.26
CA GLY A 61 9.77 3.10 14.35
C GLY A 61 10.47 3.27 15.64
N LYS A 62 10.54 2.31 16.47
CA LYS A 62 11.09 2.55 17.64
C LYS A 62 12.23 1.87 17.77
N ARG A 63 12.75 2.06 17.74
CA ARG A 63 13.72 1.46 17.66
C ARG A 63 14.20 1.41 18.32
#